data_e6cf7b66cd3903a65c5e5e1fc92202fa
#
_entry.id   e6cf7b66cd3903a65c5e5e1fc92202fa
#
_cell.length_a   1.000
_cell.length_b   1.000
_cell.length_c   1.000
_cell.angle_alpha   90.00
_cell.angle_beta   90.00
_cell.angle_gamma   90.00
#
_symmetry.space_group_name_H-M   'P 1'
#
loop_
_entity.id
_entity.type
_entity.pdbx_description
1 polymer ?
#
loop_
_entity_poly.entity_id
_entity_poly.type
_entity_poly.pdbx_seq_one_letter_code
_entity_poly.pdbx_strand_id
1 'polypeptide(L)'
;MEIFNDILTLDMNAKTKHLKKREIIQKAGENTSLAYYVKKGLLKSYTIDEKGKEHIFMFASEGWIIADIESQEFNQPTELYIDCIEESEVIVDRKSVV
;
A
#
# COMPACT_ATOMS: atom_id res chain seq x y z
N MET A 1 -16.44 -4.39 -7.46
CA MET A 1 -16.10 -3.11 -6.87
C MET A 1 -15.58 -2.17 -7.93
N GLU A 2 -16.25 -1.05 -8.08
CA GLU A 2 -15.90 -0.09 -9.13
C GLU A 2 -14.51 0.51 -8.95
N ILE A 3 -14.10 0.75 -7.71
CA ILE A 3 -12.77 1.30 -7.42
C ILE A 3 -11.67 0.38 -7.93
N PHE A 4 -11.83 -0.92 -7.76
CA PHE A 4 -10.84 -1.88 -8.26
C PHE A 4 -10.82 -1.92 -9.77
N ASN A 5 -11.99 -1.84 -10.38
CA ASN A 5 -12.09 -1.82 -11.82
C ASN A 5 -11.45 -0.56 -12.38
N ASP A 6 -11.64 0.58 -11.72
CA ASP A 6 -11.03 1.84 -12.15
C ASP A 6 -9.51 1.75 -12.13
N ILE A 7 -8.93 1.18 -11.08
CA ILE A 7 -7.49 1.01 -11.01
C ILE A 7 -6.99 0.10 -12.13
N LEU A 8 -7.69 -1.01 -12.37
CA LEU A 8 -7.27 -1.99 -13.36
C LEU A 8 -7.50 -1.52 -14.78
N THR A 9 -8.49 -0.67 -15.01
CA THR A 9 -8.85 -0.26 -16.37
C THR A 9 -8.31 1.11 -16.76
N LEU A 10 -8.12 2.01 -15.80
CA LEU A 10 -7.71 3.39 -16.12
C LEU A 10 -6.20 3.56 -16.13
N ASP A 11 -5.47 2.77 -15.38
CA ASP A 11 -4.02 2.88 -15.35
C ASP A 11 -3.36 1.74 -16.11
N MET A 12 -3.07 2.02 -17.37
CA MET A 12 -2.41 1.05 -18.22
C MET A 12 -0.94 0.85 -17.84
N ASN A 13 -0.43 1.68 -16.95
CA ASN A 13 0.95 1.57 -16.47
C ASN A 13 1.05 0.86 -15.13
N ALA A 14 -0.07 0.43 -14.58
CA ALA A 14 -0.06 -0.32 -13.33
C ALA A 14 0.72 -1.61 -13.52
N LYS A 15 1.60 -1.90 -12.58
CA LYS A 15 2.49 -3.04 -12.66
C LYS A 15 2.22 -4.01 -11.53
N THR A 16 2.27 -5.29 -11.87
CA THR A 16 2.21 -6.35 -10.87
C THR A 16 3.59 -6.51 -10.25
N LYS A 17 3.64 -6.57 -8.93
CA LYS A 17 4.88 -6.73 -8.20
C LYS A 17 4.76 -7.95 -7.28
N HIS A 18 5.76 -8.81 -7.32
CA HIS A 18 5.84 -9.96 -6.44
C HIS A 18 6.65 -9.61 -5.21
N LEU A 19 6.12 -9.92 -4.05
CA LEU A 19 6.70 -9.56 -2.77
C LEU A 19 6.94 -10.81 -1.95
N LYS A 20 8.11 -10.90 -1.37
CA LYS A 20 8.45 -12.01 -0.48
C LYS A 20 7.88 -11.75 0.90
N LYS A 21 7.71 -12.81 1.66
CA LYS A 21 7.29 -12.69 3.06
C LYS A 21 8.20 -11.71 3.79
N ARG A 22 7.58 -10.78 4.52
CA ARG A 22 8.24 -9.73 5.30
C ARG A 22 8.91 -8.63 4.49
N GLU A 23 8.75 -8.65 3.18
CA GLU A 23 9.29 -7.56 2.37
C GLU A 23 8.53 -6.27 2.65
N ILE A 24 9.28 -5.18 2.86
CA ILE A 24 8.70 -3.86 3.12
C ILE A 24 8.56 -3.14 1.78
N ILE A 25 7.34 -2.70 1.47
CA ILE A 25 7.10 -2.00 0.21
C ILE A 25 6.95 -0.50 0.38
N GLN A 26 6.73 -0.04 1.61
CA GLN A 26 6.63 1.38 1.91
C GLN A 26 7.17 1.63 3.31
N LYS A 27 7.94 2.69 3.47
CA LYS A 27 8.52 3.09 4.75
C LYS A 27 7.99 4.45 5.16
N ALA A 28 7.84 4.66 6.46
CA ALA A 28 7.49 5.97 6.98
C ALA A 28 8.51 7.00 6.54
N GLY A 29 8.04 8.21 6.26
CA GLY A 29 8.88 9.29 5.81
C GLY A 29 8.94 9.44 4.30
N GLU A 30 8.48 8.46 3.54
CA GLU A 30 8.45 8.57 2.09
C GLU A 30 7.25 9.41 1.64
N ASN A 31 7.46 10.18 0.58
CA ASN A 31 6.36 10.84 -0.10
C ASN A 31 5.73 9.81 -1.03
N THR A 32 4.45 9.53 -0.82
CA THR A 32 3.80 8.50 -1.60
C THR A 32 2.51 8.99 -2.22
N SER A 33 2.30 8.63 -3.46
CA SER A 33 1.04 8.76 -4.15
C SER A 33 0.61 7.40 -4.69
N LEU A 34 1.14 6.34 -4.09
CA LEU A 34 0.90 4.98 -4.57
C LEU A 34 -0.27 4.34 -3.84
N ALA A 35 -1.03 3.59 -4.59
CA ALA A 35 -2.03 2.68 -4.05
C ALA A 35 -1.64 1.26 -4.43
N TYR A 36 -1.88 0.33 -3.54
CA TYR A 36 -1.53 -1.06 -3.76
C TYR A 36 -2.80 -1.90 -3.72
N TYR A 37 -3.10 -2.56 -4.81
CA TYR A 37 -4.19 -3.52 -4.86
C TYR A 37 -3.63 -4.90 -4.59
N VAL A 38 -4.14 -5.57 -3.56
CA VAL A 38 -3.66 -6.89 -3.18
C VAL A 38 -4.33 -7.92 -4.09
N LYS A 39 -3.56 -8.42 -5.04
CA LYS A 39 -4.02 -9.43 -5.96
C LYS A 39 -4.02 -10.80 -5.30
N LYS A 40 -3.02 -11.04 -4.44
CA LYS A 40 -2.86 -12.29 -3.72
C LYS A 40 -1.99 -12.03 -2.50
N GLY A 41 -2.31 -12.67 -1.39
CA GLY A 41 -1.51 -12.59 -0.19
C GLY A 41 -2.12 -11.74 0.91
N LEU A 42 -1.28 -11.23 1.79
CA LEU A 42 -1.71 -10.48 2.96
C LEU A 42 -0.66 -9.45 3.33
N LEU A 43 -1.08 -8.19 3.40
CA LEU A 43 -0.24 -7.07 3.77
C LEU A 43 -0.75 -6.46 5.06
N LYS A 44 0.12 -5.71 5.72
CA LYS A 44 -0.28 -4.88 6.85
C LYS A 44 0.32 -3.50 6.72
N SER A 45 -0.39 -2.49 7.20
CA SER A 45 0.14 -1.16 7.40
C SER A 45 0.22 -0.88 8.89
N TYR A 46 1.26 -0.17 9.30
CA TYR A 46 1.52 0.05 10.72
C TYR A 46 2.40 1.26 10.93
N THR A 47 2.39 1.74 12.18
CA THR A 47 3.33 2.77 12.61
C THR A 47 4.30 2.15 13.62
N ILE A 48 5.43 2.77 13.81
CA ILE A 48 6.40 2.37 14.83
C ILE A 48 6.56 3.53 15.79
N ASP A 49 6.34 3.28 17.07
CA ASP A 49 6.43 4.33 18.08
C ASP A 49 7.89 4.57 18.51
N GLU A 50 8.09 5.50 19.44
CA GLU A 50 9.41 5.89 19.92
C GLU A 50 10.17 4.73 20.57
N LYS A 51 9.44 3.74 21.05
CA LYS A 51 10.03 2.56 21.70
C LYS A 51 10.29 1.42 20.73
N GLY A 52 9.98 1.66 19.43
CA GLY A 52 10.15 0.63 18.41
C GLY A 52 9.01 -0.37 18.32
N LYS A 53 7.88 -0.07 18.95
CA LYS A 53 6.73 -0.96 18.95
C LYS A 53 5.83 -0.68 17.76
N GLU A 54 5.41 -1.74 17.06
CA GLU A 54 4.48 -1.63 15.95
C GLU A 54 3.05 -1.46 16.43
N HIS A 55 2.35 -0.56 15.79
CA HIS A 55 0.91 -0.37 15.99
C HIS A 55 0.23 -0.59 14.65
N ILE A 56 -0.49 -1.69 14.54
CA ILE A 56 -1.14 -2.07 13.28
C ILE A 56 -2.28 -1.11 13.01
N PHE A 57 -2.27 -0.56 11.79
CA PHE A 57 -3.34 0.30 11.32
C PHE A 57 -4.41 -0.51 10.59
N MET A 58 -4.00 -1.35 9.64
CA MET A 58 -4.93 -2.23 8.96
C MET A 58 -4.22 -3.43 8.34
N PHE A 59 -5.00 -4.47 8.08
CA PHE A 59 -4.58 -5.59 7.26
C PHE A 59 -5.29 -5.50 5.92
N ALA A 60 -4.61 -5.87 4.84
CA ALA A 60 -5.19 -5.90 3.51
C ALA A 60 -4.98 -7.29 2.93
N SER A 61 -6.07 -7.97 2.66
CA SER A 61 -6.06 -9.29 2.04
C SER A 61 -6.44 -9.19 0.57
N GLU A 62 -6.54 -10.34 -0.08
CA GLU A 62 -6.87 -10.41 -1.50
C GLU A 62 -8.12 -9.58 -1.82
N GLY A 63 -8.02 -8.73 -2.83
CA GLY A 63 -9.10 -7.88 -3.26
C GLY A 63 -9.17 -6.51 -2.58
N TRP A 64 -8.30 -6.26 -1.61
CA TRP A 64 -8.29 -4.98 -0.90
C TRP A 64 -7.28 -4.02 -1.52
N ILE A 65 -7.56 -2.73 -1.34
CA ILE A 65 -6.63 -1.67 -1.68
C ILE A 65 -6.05 -1.11 -0.39
N ILE A 66 -4.75 -0.90 -0.37
CA ILE A 66 -4.07 -0.27 0.74
C ILE A 66 -3.33 0.97 0.21
N ALA A 67 -3.60 2.12 0.82
CA ALA A 67 -3.02 3.40 0.42
C ALA A 67 -3.05 4.34 1.61
N ASP A 68 -2.12 5.29 1.61
CA ASP A 68 -2.13 6.35 2.61
C ASP A 68 -2.82 7.57 2.01
N ILE A 69 -4.14 7.62 2.17
CA ILE A 69 -4.96 8.68 1.61
C ILE A 69 -4.59 10.04 2.21
N GLU A 70 -4.29 10.06 3.49
CA GLU A 70 -3.93 11.30 4.17
C GLU A 70 -2.63 11.88 3.63
N SER A 71 -1.64 11.04 3.43
CA SER A 71 -0.37 11.46 2.83
C SER A 71 -0.59 12.03 1.42
N GLN A 72 -1.42 11.36 0.64
CA GLN A 72 -1.71 11.80 -0.73
C GLN A 72 -2.47 13.11 -0.75
N GLU A 73 -3.50 13.24 0.09
CA GLU A 73 -4.37 14.40 0.09
C GLU A 73 -3.68 15.66 0.58
N PHE A 74 -2.85 15.54 1.60
CA PHE A 74 -2.16 16.68 2.19
C PHE A 74 -0.73 16.85 1.71
N ASN A 75 -0.30 16.03 0.76
CA ASN A 75 1.05 16.08 0.21
C ASN A 75 2.11 16.04 1.31
N GLN A 76 1.94 15.14 2.25
CA GLN A 76 2.83 14.95 3.39
C GLN A 76 3.51 13.58 3.32
N PRO A 77 4.69 13.44 3.93
CA PRO A 77 5.30 12.12 4.03
C PRO A 77 4.38 11.17 4.79
N THR A 78 4.33 9.93 4.37
CA THR A 78 3.52 8.93 5.05
C THR A 78 4.14 8.59 6.41
N GLU A 79 3.30 8.28 7.38
CA GLU A 79 3.74 7.77 8.67
C GLU A 79 3.64 6.24 8.71
N LEU A 80 3.15 5.64 7.65
CA LEU A 80 2.84 4.22 7.61
C LEU A 80 3.93 3.41 6.93
N TYR A 81 4.29 2.30 7.59
CA TYR A 81 5.05 1.24 6.96
C TYR A 81 4.06 0.25 6.38
N ILE A 82 4.41 -0.38 5.27
CA ILE A 82 3.61 -1.45 4.68
C ILE A 82 4.54 -2.60 4.37
N ASP A 83 4.25 -3.77 4.91
CA ASP A 83 4.99 -4.98 4.58
C ASP A 83 4.05 -6.16 4.36
N CYS A 84 4.63 -7.25 3.89
CA CYS A 84 3.90 -8.47 3.60
C CYS A 84 3.99 -9.43 4.77
N ILE A 85 2.85 -9.91 5.22
CA ILE A 85 2.80 -10.95 6.26
C ILE A 85 3.15 -12.29 5.64
N GLU A 86 2.77 -12.48 4.39
CA GLU A 86 3.09 -13.68 3.62
C GLU A 86 3.48 -13.29 2.21
N GLU A 87 3.99 -14.22 1.43
CA GLU A 87 4.32 -13.97 0.03
C GLU A 87 3.09 -13.42 -0.68
N SER A 88 3.25 -12.31 -1.37
CA SER A 88 2.13 -11.56 -1.92
C SER A 88 2.41 -11.09 -3.32
N GLU A 89 1.33 -10.75 -4.00
CA GLU A 89 1.36 -10.18 -5.33
C GLU A 89 0.44 -8.98 -5.33
N VAL A 90 0.98 -7.82 -5.68
CA VAL A 90 0.22 -6.56 -5.66
C VAL A 90 0.31 -5.86 -6.99
N ILE A 91 -0.71 -5.08 -7.28
CA ILE A 91 -0.69 -4.16 -8.41
C ILE A 91 -0.43 -2.78 -7.84
N VAL A 92 0.64 -2.15 -8.30
CA VAL A 92 1.04 -0.82 -7.83
C VAL A 92 0.48 0.20 -8.80
N ASP A 93 -0.33 1.11 -8.28
CA ASP A 93 -0.92 2.17 -9.09
C ASP A 93 -0.48 3.51 -8.53
N ARG A 94 0.13 4.32 -9.39
CA ARG A 94 0.55 5.66 -9.02
C ARG A 94 -0.59 6.62 -9.33
N LYS A 95 -1.41 6.89 -8.33
CA LYS A 95 -2.48 7.84 -8.48
C LYS A 95 -1.93 9.25 -8.48
N SER A 96 -2.15 9.92 -9.57
CA SER A 96 -1.88 11.33 -9.66
C SER A 96 -3.05 12.06 -9.00
N VAL A 97 -2.80 12.71 -7.89
CA VAL A 97 -3.82 13.53 -7.25
C VAL A 97 -3.77 14.89 -7.92
N VAL A 98 -4.79 15.18 -8.64
CA VAL A 98 -4.89 16.46 -9.34
C VAL A 98 -5.68 17.44 -8.50
#